data_513bb2619395ae84559c9d51e5527f5f
#
_entry.id   513bb2619395ae84559c9d51e5527f5f
#
_cell.length_a   1.000
_cell.length_b   1.000
_cell.length_c   1.000
_cell.angle_alpha   90.00
_cell.angle_beta   90.00
_cell.angle_gamma   90.00
#
_symmetry.space_group_name_H-M   'P 1'
#
loop_
_entity.id
_entity.type
_entity.pdbx_description
1 polymer ?
#
loop_
_entity_poly.entity_id
_entity_poly.type
_entity_poly.pdbx_seq_one_letter_code
_entity_poly.pdbx_strand_id
1 'polypeptide(L)'
;MNTIELTPLRKGIVGVQFLFVAFGATVLVPLLVGLDPATALFTAGIGTFIFHLVTKGKVPIFLGSSFAFIAPIIEASKMWGMAGTLAGIAGVALVYFVMSALIKWQGRKLLDRLFPPVVIGPVIILIGLSLSGSAVNMAKDNWTLAFVSLVTAILVLTLGKGLIKLVPIVCGIVVGFIVASLMGEVDFTKVHEASWFALPGSLASFHWPEFAWKPFIYMIPVAVAPVIEHIGDVYVVSAVADKDFVKEPGLHRTMLGDGLACLAAAFFGGPPVTTYSEVTGAMQITKVTHPQVIRIAALTAIVFSVIGKLSALLQSIPQAVLGGIMLLLFGTIASVGVQNLIQHKVNLNNQRNIIIVSVTLTLGIGGAMLDFSLRGVIIGILMVSCLVYANAMKQGLVKVLLIILGGIALSTLIFFLLPGGESELTKMSGIGLSAITGVVLNLVLPKRAEEEDA
;
A
#
# COMPACT_ATOMS: atom_id res chain seq x y z
N MET A 1 11.70 -25.23 -12.77
CA MET A 1 10.33 -25.77 -12.57
C MET A 1 9.63 -25.83 -13.91
N ASN A 2 9.10 -26.99 -14.34
CA ASN A 2 8.35 -27.08 -15.59
C ASN A 2 7.11 -26.21 -15.51
N THR A 3 7.08 -25.13 -16.26
CA THR A 3 5.89 -24.34 -16.47
C THR A 3 4.87 -25.24 -17.17
N ILE A 4 3.77 -25.57 -16.48
CA ILE A 4 2.68 -26.34 -17.07
C ILE A 4 2.18 -25.53 -18.27
N GLU A 5 2.30 -26.05 -19.48
CA GLU A 5 1.67 -25.45 -20.66
C GLU A 5 0.17 -25.46 -20.47
N LEU A 6 -0.38 -24.30 -20.17
CA LEU A 6 -1.81 -24.14 -19.94
C LEU A 6 -2.54 -24.00 -21.27
N THR A 7 -3.58 -24.80 -21.49
CA THR A 7 -4.50 -24.57 -22.60
C THR A 7 -5.15 -23.19 -22.47
N PRO A 8 -5.59 -22.55 -23.58
CA PRO A 8 -6.26 -21.23 -23.52
C PRO A 8 -7.43 -21.19 -22.54
N LEU A 9 -8.25 -22.23 -22.52
CA LEU A 9 -9.38 -22.36 -21.59
C LEU A 9 -8.91 -22.34 -20.12
N ARG A 10 -7.87 -23.11 -19.80
CA ARG A 10 -7.33 -23.19 -18.44
C ARG A 10 -6.71 -21.86 -18.01
N LYS A 11 -6.04 -21.13 -18.94
CA LYS A 11 -5.56 -19.76 -18.67
C LYS A 11 -6.73 -18.82 -18.35
N GLY A 12 -7.85 -18.94 -19.08
CA GLY A 12 -9.07 -18.16 -18.83
C GLY A 12 -9.61 -18.41 -17.42
N ILE A 13 -9.82 -19.67 -17.05
CA ILE A 13 -10.35 -20.04 -15.73
C ILE A 13 -9.45 -19.56 -14.61
N VAL A 14 -8.14 -19.79 -14.71
CA VAL A 14 -7.17 -19.34 -13.66
C VAL A 14 -7.07 -17.82 -13.61
N GLY A 15 -7.20 -17.11 -14.76
CA GLY A 15 -7.21 -15.66 -14.79
C GLY A 15 -8.40 -15.07 -14.05
N VAL A 16 -9.60 -15.58 -14.31
CA VAL A 16 -10.81 -15.19 -13.55
C VAL A 16 -10.64 -15.50 -12.07
N GLN A 17 -10.11 -16.67 -11.73
CA GLN A 17 -9.85 -17.05 -10.36
C GLN A 17 -8.86 -16.09 -9.67
N PHE A 18 -7.79 -15.66 -10.34
CA PHE A 18 -6.84 -14.70 -9.77
C PHE A 18 -7.47 -13.33 -9.52
N LEU A 19 -8.45 -12.92 -10.35
CA LEU A 19 -9.23 -11.75 -10.00
C LEU A 19 -9.97 -11.97 -8.67
N PHE A 20 -10.62 -13.11 -8.46
CA PHE A 20 -11.33 -13.36 -7.20
C PHE A 20 -10.40 -13.39 -5.99
N VAL A 21 -9.12 -13.78 -6.14
CA VAL A 21 -8.12 -13.65 -5.08
C VAL A 21 -7.85 -12.18 -4.74
N ALA A 22 -7.71 -11.33 -5.77
CA ALA A 22 -7.48 -9.90 -5.61
C ALA A 22 -8.76 -9.12 -5.26
N PHE A 23 -9.93 -9.66 -5.60
CA PHE A 23 -11.22 -8.95 -5.60
C PHE A 23 -11.56 -8.36 -4.24
N GLY A 24 -11.48 -9.18 -3.18
CA GLY A 24 -11.83 -8.74 -1.83
C GLY A 24 -11.05 -7.51 -1.39
N ALA A 25 -9.74 -7.53 -1.56
CA ALA A 25 -8.87 -6.42 -1.22
C ALA A 25 -9.11 -5.19 -2.13
N THR A 26 -9.29 -5.41 -3.45
CA THR A 26 -9.50 -4.34 -4.42
C THR A 26 -10.80 -3.57 -4.17
N VAL A 27 -11.90 -4.23 -3.78
CA VAL A 27 -13.19 -3.57 -3.53
C VAL A 27 -13.33 -3.03 -2.12
N LEU A 28 -12.56 -3.56 -1.16
CA LEU A 28 -12.63 -3.15 0.23
C LEU A 28 -12.13 -1.71 0.43
N VAL A 29 -11.00 -1.36 -0.18
CA VAL A 29 -10.42 0.00 -0.06
C VAL A 29 -11.39 1.09 -0.48
N PRO A 30 -12.00 1.06 -1.70
CA PRO A 30 -12.93 2.10 -2.10
C PRO A 30 -14.15 2.18 -1.18
N LEU A 31 -14.69 1.06 -0.71
CA LEU A 31 -15.81 1.06 0.25
C LEU A 31 -15.48 1.79 1.56
N LEU A 32 -14.22 1.65 2.04
CA LEU A 32 -13.77 2.30 3.27
C LEU A 32 -13.53 3.79 3.12
N VAL A 33 -13.10 4.23 1.94
CA VAL A 33 -12.76 5.64 1.69
C VAL A 33 -13.88 6.42 0.99
N GLY A 34 -15.02 5.79 0.75
CA GLY A 34 -16.17 6.43 0.10
C GLY A 34 -16.04 6.59 -1.42
N LEU A 35 -15.19 5.77 -2.05
CA LEU A 35 -15.06 5.68 -3.50
C LEU A 35 -15.94 4.55 -4.08
N ASP A 36 -16.22 4.61 -5.37
CA ASP A 36 -16.99 3.58 -6.06
C ASP A 36 -16.14 2.31 -6.31
N PRO A 37 -16.58 1.12 -5.86
CA PRO A 37 -15.89 -0.15 -6.10
C PRO A 37 -15.73 -0.48 -7.59
N ALA A 38 -16.68 -0.10 -8.45
CA ALA A 38 -16.58 -0.29 -9.89
C ALA A 38 -15.40 0.52 -10.47
N THR A 39 -15.22 1.75 -10.02
CA THR A 39 -14.07 2.59 -10.40
C THR A 39 -12.74 1.95 -9.96
N ALA A 40 -12.68 1.39 -8.76
CA ALA A 40 -11.47 0.73 -8.29
C ALA A 40 -11.14 -0.54 -9.09
N LEU A 41 -12.14 -1.34 -9.47
CA LEU A 41 -11.95 -2.50 -10.35
C LEU A 41 -11.48 -2.08 -11.74
N PHE A 42 -12.04 -1.00 -12.30
CA PHE A 42 -11.62 -0.44 -13.58
C PHE A 42 -10.15 0.01 -13.53
N THR A 43 -9.79 0.81 -12.52
CA THR A 43 -8.43 1.36 -12.38
C THR A 43 -7.41 0.30 -12.05
N ALA A 44 -7.76 -0.74 -11.28
CA ALA A 44 -6.91 -1.91 -11.06
C ALA A 44 -6.64 -2.68 -12.36
N GLY A 45 -7.67 -2.89 -13.18
CA GLY A 45 -7.54 -3.55 -14.48
C GLY A 45 -6.68 -2.74 -15.45
N ILE A 46 -6.99 -1.45 -15.66
CA ILE A 46 -6.22 -0.56 -16.53
C ILE A 46 -4.79 -0.39 -16.02
N GLY A 47 -4.62 -0.17 -14.70
CA GLY A 47 -3.31 -0.06 -14.05
C GLY A 47 -2.45 -1.30 -14.28
N THR A 48 -3.03 -2.49 -14.15
CA THR A 48 -2.35 -3.76 -14.43
C THR A 48 -1.93 -3.84 -15.91
N PHE A 49 -2.75 -3.41 -16.87
CA PHE A 49 -2.35 -3.36 -18.28
C PHE A 49 -1.22 -2.36 -18.53
N ILE A 50 -1.27 -1.16 -17.94
CA ILE A 50 -0.19 -0.16 -18.01
C ILE A 50 1.10 -0.75 -17.45
N PHE A 51 1.05 -1.40 -16.29
CA PHE A 51 2.20 -2.07 -15.68
C PHE A 51 2.79 -3.15 -16.61
N HIS A 52 1.95 -3.99 -17.20
CA HIS A 52 2.40 -5.02 -18.15
C HIS A 52 3.01 -4.41 -19.42
N LEU A 53 2.49 -3.27 -19.91
CA LEU A 53 3.06 -2.57 -21.05
C LEU A 53 4.48 -2.08 -20.74
N VAL A 54 4.67 -1.41 -19.59
CA VAL A 54 5.96 -0.87 -19.15
C VAL A 54 6.99 -1.97 -18.87
N THR A 55 6.53 -3.08 -18.28
CA THR A 55 7.36 -4.24 -17.97
C THR A 55 7.52 -5.23 -19.14
N LYS A 56 7.07 -4.81 -20.35
CA LYS A 56 7.12 -5.62 -21.58
C LYS A 56 6.39 -6.98 -21.46
N GLY A 57 5.36 -7.03 -20.63
CA GLY A 57 4.58 -8.23 -20.39
C GLY A 57 5.34 -9.38 -19.71
N LYS A 58 6.47 -9.09 -19.04
CA LYS A 58 7.33 -10.12 -18.44
C LYS A 58 6.94 -10.47 -17.01
N VAL A 59 6.50 -9.48 -16.24
CA VAL A 59 6.27 -9.61 -14.80
C VAL A 59 4.81 -9.97 -14.54
N PRO A 60 4.49 -11.11 -13.92
CA PRO A 60 3.13 -11.55 -13.68
C PRO A 60 2.58 -10.93 -12.37
N ILE A 61 2.45 -9.61 -12.30
CA ILE A 61 1.89 -8.89 -11.15
C ILE A 61 0.53 -8.30 -11.52
N PHE A 62 -0.44 -8.46 -10.62
CA PHE A 62 -1.72 -7.77 -10.63
C PHE A 62 -1.64 -6.57 -9.69
N LEU A 63 -2.14 -5.42 -10.13
CA LEU A 63 -2.24 -4.21 -9.32
C LEU A 63 -3.66 -4.05 -8.80
N GLY A 64 -3.77 -3.74 -7.52
CA GLY A 64 -5.05 -3.44 -6.89
C GLY A 64 -4.96 -2.28 -5.91
N SER A 65 -6.06 -1.94 -5.27
CA SER A 65 -6.17 -0.77 -4.38
C SER A 65 -5.23 -0.87 -3.18
N SER A 66 -4.44 0.16 -2.93
CA SER A 66 -3.45 0.16 -1.85
C SER A 66 -4.05 0.49 -0.48
N PHE A 67 -3.85 -0.38 0.50
CA PHE A 67 -4.30 -0.18 1.88
C PHE A 67 -3.56 0.94 2.61
N ALA A 68 -2.32 1.23 2.23
CA ALA A 68 -1.52 2.28 2.85
C ALA A 68 -2.16 3.67 2.74
N PHE A 69 -3.05 3.86 1.77
CA PHE A 69 -3.71 5.14 1.52
C PHE A 69 -5.09 5.28 2.16
N ILE A 70 -5.64 4.27 2.84
CA ILE A 70 -6.98 4.36 3.43
C ILE A 70 -7.07 5.54 4.40
N ALA A 71 -6.25 5.58 5.44
CA ALA A 71 -6.26 6.66 6.41
C ALA A 71 -5.92 8.03 5.77
N PRO A 72 -4.88 8.17 4.93
CA PRO A 72 -4.58 9.42 4.24
C PRO A 72 -5.69 9.91 3.31
N ILE A 73 -6.39 9.03 2.59
CA ILE A 73 -7.53 9.42 1.75
C ILE A 73 -8.69 9.92 2.60
N ILE A 74 -9.03 9.22 3.69
CA ILE A 74 -10.09 9.65 4.62
C ILE A 74 -9.78 11.03 5.20
N GLU A 75 -8.56 11.27 5.63
CA GLU A 75 -8.14 12.57 6.19
C GLU A 75 -8.13 13.66 5.12
N ALA A 76 -7.52 13.39 3.96
CA ALA A 76 -7.47 14.34 2.85
C ALA A 76 -8.87 14.71 2.34
N SER A 77 -9.79 13.73 2.27
CA SER A 77 -11.16 13.97 1.81
C SER A 77 -11.94 14.87 2.78
N LYS A 78 -11.67 14.80 4.06
CA LYS A 78 -12.26 15.70 5.08
C LYS A 78 -11.71 17.12 4.96
N MET A 79 -10.41 17.27 4.64
CA MET A 79 -9.75 18.58 4.58
C MET A 79 -9.98 19.30 3.24
N TRP A 80 -9.98 18.59 2.13
CA TRP A 80 -9.96 19.19 0.78
C TRP A 80 -11.01 18.61 -0.18
N GLY A 81 -11.92 17.79 0.32
CA GLY A 81 -12.90 17.07 -0.50
C GLY A 81 -12.28 15.96 -1.35
N MET A 82 -13.11 15.19 -2.04
CA MET A 82 -12.65 14.06 -2.85
C MET A 82 -11.88 14.52 -4.10
N ALA A 83 -12.30 15.59 -4.77
CA ALA A 83 -11.61 16.13 -5.95
C ALA A 83 -10.16 16.55 -5.63
N GLY A 84 -9.95 17.24 -4.50
CA GLY A 84 -8.62 17.59 -4.02
C GLY A 84 -7.79 16.36 -3.64
N THR A 85 -8.42 15.35 -3.04
CA THR A 85 -7.77 14.08 -2.69
C THR A 85 -7.26 13.34 -3.93
N LEU A 86 -8.03 13.30 -5.02
CA LEU A 86 -7.61 12.71 -6.29
C LEU A 86 -6.37 13.41 -6.87
N ALA A 87 -6.29 14.74 -6.76
CA ALA A 87 -5.06 15.47 -7.11
C ALA A 87 -3.87 15.03 -6.25
N GLY A 88 -4.11 14.76 -4.96
CA GLY A 88 -3.10 14.20 -4.06
C GLY A 88 -2.60 12.82 -4.51
N ILE A 89 -3.49 11.96 -4.99
CA ILE A 89 -3.14 10.64 -5.53
C ILE A 89 -2.18 10.76 -6.73
N ALA A 90 -2.31 11.79 -7.56
CA ALA A 90 -1.33 12.06 -8.62
C ALA A 90 0.08 12.35 -8.06
N GLY A 91 0.18 12.93 -6.85
CA GLY A 91 1.45 13.14 -6.14
C GLY A 91 2.16 11.83 -5.78
N VAL A 92 1.42 10.75 -5.54
CA VAL A 92 1.96 9.42 -5.32
C VAL A 92 2.77 8.95 -6.53
N ALA A 93 2.26 9.15 -7.75
CA ALA A 93 2.93 8.77 -8.98
C ALA A 93 4.30 9.45 -9.12
N LEU A 94 4.43 10.72 -8.69
CA LEU A 94 5.70 11.44 -8.71
C LEU A 94 6.77 10.72 -7.89
N VAL A 95 6.43 10.20 -6.70
CA VAL A 95 7.38 9.46 -5.86
C VAL A 95 7.86 8.20 -6.57
N TYR A 96 6.96 7.45 -7.19
CA TYR A 96 7.32 6.28 -7.99
C TYR A 96 8.23 6.63 -9.18
N PHE A 97 7.98 7.75 -9.86
CA PHE A 97 8.83 8.22 -10.97
C PHE A 97 10.23 8.61 -10.48
N VAL A 98 10.33 9.35 -9.39
CA VAL A 98 11.61 9.71 -8.77
C VAL A 98 12.35 8.44 -8.35
N MET A 99 11.68 7.51 -7.69
CA MET A 99 12.30 6.24 -7.27
C MET A 99 12.74 5.40 -8.47
N SER A 100 11.92 5.32 -9.52
CA SER A 100 12.30 4.65 -10.77
C SER A 100 13.57 5.25 -11.39
N ALA A 101 13.65 6.57 -11.45
CA ALA A 101 14.83 7.28 -11.96
C ALA A 101 16.08 7.03 -11.10
N LEU A 102 15.93 7.10 -9.78
CA LEU A 102 17.02 6.84 -8.82
C LEU A 102 17.52 5.39 -8.91
N ILE A 103 16.61 4.41 -9.01
CA ILE A 103 16.96 3.00 -9.17
C ILE A 103 17.68 2.77 -10.51
N LYS A 104 17.23 3.43 -11.58
CA LYS A 104 17.91 3.34 -12.89
C LYS A 104 19.32 3.93 -12.85
N TRP A 105 19.52 4.99 -12.08
CA TRP A 105 20.82 5.69 -11.99
C TRP A 105 21.80 5.00 -11.04
N GLN A 106 21.37 4.66 -9.82
CA GLN A 106 22.26 4.13 -8.76
C GLN A 106 22.16 2.61 -8.57
N GLY A 107 21.17 1.97 -9.20
CA GLY A 107 20.96 0.54 -9.13
C GLY A 107 20.51 0.05 -7.74
N ARG A 108 20.72 -1.24 -7.48
CA ARG A 108 20.28 -1.94 -6.27
C ARG A 108 20.92 -1.39 -4.99
N LYS A 109 22.16 -0.91 -5.05
CA LYS A 109 22.88 -0.40 -3.87
C LYS A 109 22.15 0.72 -3.12
N LEU A 110 21.41 1.57 -3.86
CA LEU A 110 20.60 2.62 -3.24
C LEU A 110 19.47 2.02 -2.42
N LEU A 111 18.80 1.00 -2.93
CA LEU A 111 17.68 0.34 -2.27
C LEU A 111 18.12 -0.35 -0.98
N ASP A 112 19.20 -1.14 -1.06
CA ASP A 112 19.76 -1.85 0.10
C ASP A 112 20.18 -0.87 1.19
N ARG A 113 20.56 0.36 0.81
CA ARG A 113 20.93 1.43 1.73
C ARG A 113 19.73 2.14 2.35
N LEU A 114 18.69 2.45 1.54
CA LEU A 114 17.52 3.22 2.01
C LEU A 114 16.49 2.32 2.70
N PHE A 115 16.26 1.13 2.15
CA PHE A 115 15.19 0.21 2.51
C PHE A 115 15.70 -1.18 2.92
N PRO A 116 16.58 -1.27 3.94
CA PRO A 116 16.94 -2.57 4.48
C PRO A 116 15.74 -3.20 5.22
N PRO A 117 15.75 -4.52 5.45
CA PRO A 117 14.64 -5.23 6.11
C PRO A 117 14.23 -4.65 7.46
N VAL A 118 15.16 -4.06 8.21
CA VAL A 118 14.89 -3.38 9.48
C VAL A 118 13.99 -2.14 9.33
N VAL A 119 13.89 -1.56 8.14
CA VAL A 119 12.98 -0.46 7.78
C VAL A 119 11.69 -1.02 7.15
N ILE A 120 11.84 -1.97 6.23
CA ILE A 120 10.71 -2.56 5.48
C ILE A 120 9.71 -3.23 6.44
N GLY A 121 10.20 -4.10 7.34
CA GLY A 121 9.35 -4.86 8.25
C GLY A 121 8.41 -4.00 9.08
N PRO A 122 8.91 -3.01 9.84
CA PRO A 122 8.06 -2.12 10.64
C PRO A 122 7.05 -1.32 9.80
N VAL A 123 7.41 -0.89 8.60
CA VAL A 123 6.47 -0.14 7.73
C VAL A 123 5.32 -1.03 7.29
N ILE A 124 5.57 -2.30 6.92
CA ILE A 124 4.51 -3.25 6.58
C ILE A 124 3.65 -3.56 7.82
N ILE A 125 4.24 -3.75 9.00
CA ILE A 125 3.50 -3.92 10.25
C ILE A 125 2.55 -2.74 10.47
N LEU A 126 3.02 -1.52 10.24
CA LEU A 126 2.22 -0.31 10.40
C LEU A 126 1.03 -0.24 9.46
N ILE A 127 1.19 -0.65 8.19
CA ILE A 127 0.08 -0.66 7.22
C ILE A 127 -1.09 -1.49 7.79
N GLY A 128 -0.80 -2.66 8.35
CA GLY A 128 -1.84 -3.49 8.98
C GLY A 128 -2.37 -2.89 10.28
N LEU A 129 -1.50 -2.55 11.24
CA LEU A 129 -1.94 -2.18 12.59
C LEU A 129 -2.58 -0.79 12.67
N SER A 130 -2.19 0.18 11.85
CA SER A 130 -2.79 1.52 11.86
C SER A 130 -4.28 1.52 11.52
N LEU A 131 -4.75 0.52 10.79
CA LEU A 131 -6.14 0.37 10.38
C LEU A 131 -6.95 -0.56 11.29
N SER A 132 -6.31 -1.22 12.27
CA SER A 132 -6.97 -2.18 13.16
C SER A 132 -8.11 -1.56 13.97
N GLY A 133 -7.96 -0.30 14.41
CA GLY A 133 -9.01 0.45 15.08
C GLY A 133 -10.26 0.66 14.22
N SER A 134 -10.09 0.91 12.92
CA SER A 134 -11.21 1.04 11.99
C SER A 134 -11.93 -0.30 11.81
N ALA A 135 -11.20 -1.41 11.69
CA ALA A 135 -11.79 -2.75 11.62
C ALA A 135 -12.66 -3.07 12.85
N VAL A 136 -12.14 -2.80 14.06
CA VAL A 136 -12.89 -2.99 15.32
C VAL A 136 -14.12 -2.08 15.35
N ASN A 137 -14.01 -0.83 14.96
CA ASN A 137 -15.13 0.11 14.97
C ASN A 137 -16.26 -0.35 14.02
N MET A 138 -15.93 -0.83 12.82
CA MET A 138 -16.93 -1.38 11.90
C MET A 138 -17.53 -2.69 12.41
N ALA A 139 -16.75 -3.56 13.05
CA ALA A 139 -17.24 -4.81 13.64
C ALA A 139 -18.23 -4.57 14.80
N LYS A 140 -18.07 -3.46 15.55
CA LYS A 140 -18.95 -3.10 16.67
C LYS A 140 -20.41 -2.88 16.27
N ASP A 141 -20.70 -2.51 15.03
CA ASP A 141 -22.06 -2.25 14.57
C ASP A 141 -22.93 -3.52 14.71
N ASN A 142 -22.34 -4.69 14.44
CA ASN A 142 -22.97 -6.00 14.67
C ASN A 142 -21.90 -7.10 14.79
N TRP A 143 -21.50 -7.43 16.01
CA TRP A 143 -20.48 -8.46 16.27
C TRP A 143 -20.85 -9.83 15.71
N THR A 144 -22.13 -10.19 15.65
CA THR A 144 -22.58 -11.48 15.10
C THR A 144 -22.19 -11.59 13.64
N LEU A 145 -22.49 -10.57 12.83
CA LEU A 145 -22.12 -10.51 11.42
C LEU A 145 -20.62 -10.47 11.22
N ALA A 146 -19.90 -9.70 12.06
CA ALA A 146 -18.45 -9.61 12.02
C ALA A 146 -17.80 -10.97 12.31
N PHE A 147 -18.27 -11.70 13.33
CA PHE A 147 -17.74 -13.03 13.65
C PHE A 147 -18.11 -14.07 12.59
N VAL A 148 -19.30 -14.04 12.02
CA VAL A 148 -19.68 -14.95 10.93
C VAL A 148 -18.73 -14.80 9.75
N SER A 149 -18.47 -13.57 9.29
CA SER A 149 -17.56 -13.32 8.17
C SER A 149 -16.12 -13.68 8.50
N LEU A 150 -15.63 -13.29 9.68
CA LEU A 150 -14.28 -13.59 10.17
C LEU A 150 -14.04 -15.10 10.29
N VAL A 151 -14.92 -15.82 10.99
CA VAL A 151 -14.79 -17.27 11.20
C VAL A 151 -14.90 -18.02 9.88
N THR A 152 -15.79 -17.61 8.97
CA THR A 152 -15.86 -18.20 7.63
C THR A 152 -14.54 -18.03 6.89
N ALA A 153 -13.95 -16.84 6.88
CA ALA A 153 -12.68 -16.61 6.22
C ALA A 153 -11.55 -17.46 6.85
N ILE A 154 -11.49 -17.57 8.17
CA ILE A 154 -10.52 -18.41 8.89
C ILE A 154 -10.73 -19.89 8.52
N LEU A 155 -11.94 -20.40 8.53
CA LEU A 155 -12.23 -21.79 8.17
C LEU A 155 -11.85 -22.10 6.73
N VAL A 156 -12.13 -21.19 5.79
CA VAL A 156 -11.75 -21.33 4.39
C VAL A 156 -10.21 -21.32 4.25
N LEU A 157 -9.52 -20.45 4.97
CA LEU A 157 -8.05 -20.36 4.93
C LEU A 157 -7.38 -21.61 5.51
N THR A 158 -7.94 -22.18 6.58
CA THR A 158 -7.34 -23.29 7.33
C THR A 158 -7.76 -24.65 6.80
N LEU A 159 -9.07 -24.85 6.55
CA LEU A 159 -9.65 -26.13 6.15
C LEU A 159 -9.94 -26.22 4.65
N GLY A 160 -9.96 -25.10 3.93
CA GLY A 160 -10.24 -25.06 2.52
C GLY A 160 -9.22 -25.85 1.70
N LYS A 161 -9.69 -26.50 0.64
CA LYS A 161 -8.87 -27.27 -0.29
C LYS A 161 -8.99 -26.71 -1.70
N GLY A 162 -7.92 -26.86 -2.50
CA GLY A 162 -7.92 -26.45 -3.90
C GLY A 162 -8.14 -24.93 -4.06
N LEU A 163 -9.09 -24.57 -4.93
CA LEU A 163 -9.34 -23.17 -5.32
C LEU A 163 -10.02 -22.34 -4.23
N ILE A 164 -10.85 -22.96 -3.39
CA ILE A 164 -11.59 -22.25 -2.31
C ILE A 164 -10.60 -21.63 -1.31
N LYS A 165 -9.52 -22.33 -0.99
CA LYS A 165 -8.49 -21.83 -0.08
C LYS A 165 -7.87 -20.50 -0.53
N LEU A 166 -7.94 -20.16 -1.82
CA LEU A 166 -7.35 -18.96 -2.40
C LEU A 166 -8.26 -17.72 -2.28
N VAL A 167 -9.53 -17.89 -1.89
CA VAL A 167 -10.53 -16.81 -1.84
C VAL A 167 -11.21 -16.66 -0.47
N PRO A 168 -10.47 -16.73 0.66
CA PRO A 168 -11.08 -16.72 2.00
C PRO A 168 -11.86 -15.43 2.27
N ILE A 169 -11.35 -14.28 1.83
CA ILE A 169 -11.98 -12.97 2.00
C ILE A 169 -13.35 -12.95 1.29
N VAL A 170 -13.38 -13.38 0.03
CA VAL A 170 -14.64 -13.41 -0.75
C VAL A 170 -15.65 -14.35 -0.11
N CYS A 171 -15.23 -15.54 0.34
CA CYS A 171 -16.10 -16.48 1.03
C CYS A 171 -16.67 -15.87 2.32
N GLY A 172 -15.84 -15.20 3.12
CA GLY A 172 -16.29 -14.53 4.34
C GLY A 172 -17.28 -13.41 4.06
N ILE A 173 -17.04 -12.59 3.04
CA ILE A 173 -17.97 -11.53 2.62
C ILE A 173 -19.29 -12.14 2.16
N VAL A 174 -19.27 -13.16 1.29
CA VAL A 174 -20.49 -13.78 0.76
C VAL A 174 -21.35 -14.41 1.86
N VAL A 175 -20.74 -15.20 2.75
CA VAL A 175 -21.46 -15.83 3.86
C VAL A 175 -21.98 -14.78 4.84
N GLY A 176 -21.14 -13.79 5.21
CA GLY A 176 -21.58 -12.69 6.06
C GLY A 176 -22.72 -11.88 5.46
N PHE A 177 -22.68 -11.62 4.16
CA PHE A 177 -23.73 -10.92 3.42
C PHE A 177 -25.04 -11.74 3.37
N ILE A 178 -24.96 -13.06 3.13
CA ILE A 178 -26.14 -13.94 3.15
C ILE A 178 -26.81 -13.91 4.53
N VAL A 179 -26.01 -14.06 5.61
CA VAL A 179 -26.54 -14.00 6.98
C VAL A 179 -27.14 -12.63 7.28
N ALA A 180 -26.47 -11.53 6.88
CA ALA A 180 -27.01 -10.18 7.03
C ALA A 180 -28.34 -9.99 6.28
N SER A 181 -28.46 -10.56 5.06
CA SER A 181 -29.71 -10.53 4.28
C SER A 181 -30.84 -11.30 4.98
N LEU A 182 -30.54 -12.45 5.58
CA LEU A 182 -31.53 -13.24 6.34
C LEU A 182 -31.93 -12.53 7.64
N MET A 183 -31.07 -11.71 8.22
CA MET A 183 -31.36 -10.89 9.39
C MET A 183 -32.12 -9.59 9.04
N GLY A 184 -32.29 -9.26 7.76
CA GLY A 184 -32.93 -8.02 7.32
C GLY A 184 -32.06 -6.77 7.43
N GLU A 185 -30.75 -6.93 7.58
CA GLU A 185 -29.75 -5.85 7.75
C GLU A 185 -29.24 -5.29 6.41
N VAL A 186 -29.72 -5.82 5.28
CA VAL A 186 -29.27 -5.40 3.93
C VAL A 186 -30.36 -4.60 3.24
N ASP A 187 -30.00 -3.38 2.83
CA ASP A 187 -30.85 -2.56 1.96
C ASP A 187 -30.58 -2.88 0.48
N PHE A 188 -31.53 -3.50 -0.18
CA PHE A 188 -31.47 -3.86 -1.60
C PHE A 188 -31.98 -2.76 -2.54
N THR A 189 -32.44 -1.61 -2.04
CA THR A 189 -33.01 -0.53 -2.86
C THR A 189 -32.06 -0.12 -3.98
N LYS A 190 -30.80 0.14 -3.65
CA LYS A 190 -29.77 0.50 -4.63
C LYS A 190 -29.54 -0.60 -5.68
N VAL A 191 -29.65 -1.88 -5.28
CA VAL A 191 -29.48 -3.02 -6.20
C VAL A 191 -30.66 -3.14 -7.15
N HIS A 192 -31.88 -2.87 -6.67
CA HIS A 192 -33.09 -2.90 -7.52
C HIS A 192 -33.06 -1.76 -8.55
N GLU A 193 -32.66 -0.56 -8.15
CA GLU A 193 -32.60 0.63 -9.01
C GLU A 193 -31.43 0.62 -10.01
N ALA A 194 -30.34 -0.07 -9.67
CA ALA A 194 -29.14 -0.10 -10.52
C ALA A 194 -29.41 -0.77 -11.88
N SER A 195 -28.87 -0.20 -12.93
CA SER A 195 -28.84 -0.79 -14.26
C SER A 195 -27.90 -2.01 -14.30
N TRP A 196 -28.20 -2.98 -15.18
CA TRP A 196 -27.30 -4.12 -15.40
C TRP A 196 -25.92 -3.69 -15.88
N PHE A 197 -25.89 -2.74 -16.84
CA PHE A 197 -24.66 -2.17 -17.37
C PHE A 197 -24.64 -0.69 -17.05
N ALA A 198 -23.57 -0.25 -16.42
CA ALA A 198 -23.30 1.14 -16.11
C ALA A 198 -21.80 1.40 -16.24
N LEU A 199 -21.44 2.59 -16.71
CA LEU A 199 -20.05 3.02 -16.60
C LEU A 199 -19.69 3.21 -15.11
N PRO A 200 -18.45 2.91 -14.69
CA PRO A 200 -17.99 3.26 -13.36
C PRO A 200 -18.32 4.70 -13.02
N GLY A 201 -18.73 4.98 -11.79
CA GLY A 201 -19.27 6.30 -11.41
C GLY A 201 -18.39 7.49 -11.76
N SER A 202 -17.08 7.33 -11.66
CA SER A 202 -16.10 8.35 -12.04
C SER A 202 -16.01 8.58 -13.56
N LEU A 203 -16.29 7.58 -14.38
CA LEU A 203 -16.36 7.73 -15.84
C LEU A 203 -17.69 8.32 -16.30
N ALA A 204 -18.79 8.03 -15.56
CA ALA A 204 -20.11 8.56 -15.85
C ALA A 204 -20.20 10.06 -15.49
N SER A 205 -19.54 10.49 -14.43
CA SER A 205 -19.48 11.86 -13.93
C SER A 205 -18.04 12.39 -13.94
N PHE A 206 -17.34 12.22 -15.08
CA PHE A 206 -15.93 12.57 -15.20
C PHE A 206 -15.71 14.05 -14.90
N HIS A 207 -15.02 14.31 -13.80
CA HIS A 207 -14.51 15.63 -13.47
C HIS A 207 -12.98 15.55 -13.49
N TRP A 208 -12.35 16.46 -14.21
CA TRP A 208 -10.90 16.59 -14.17
C TRP A 208 -10.48 16.79 -12.72
N PRO A 209 -9.44 16.08 -12.22
CA PRO A 209 -8.89 16.36 -10.91
C PRO A 209 -8.50 17.83 -10.83
N GLU A 210 -9.11 18.59 -9.93
CA GLU A 210 -8.70 19.95 -9.68
C GLU A 210 -7.33 19.92 -9.02
N PHE A 211 -6.31 20.36 -9.72
CA PHE A 211 -4.95 20.35 -9.19
C PHE A 211 -4.86 21.27 -7.98
N ALA A 212 -4.49 20.69 -6.85
CA ALA A 212 -4.29 21.40 -5.59
C ALA A 212 -2.95 20.99 -4.96
N TRP A 213 -2.09 21.97 -4.68
CA TRP A 213 -0.76 21.72 -4.11
C TRP A 213 -0.79 21.06 -2.73
N LYS A 214 -1.74 21.45 -1.88
CA LYS A 214 -1.82 20.95 -0.49
C LYS A 214 -2.02 19.43 -0.43
N PRO A 215 -3.08 18.84 -1.01
CA PRO A 215 -3.27 17.40 -1.01
C PRO A 215 -2.20 16.66 -1.82
N PHE A 216 -1.65 17.29 -2.88
CA PHE A 216 -0.55 16.73 -3.66
C PHE A 216 0.70 16.50 -2.79
N ILE A 217 1.13 17.51 -2.02
CA ILE A 217 2.28 17.41 -1.12
C ILE A 217 1.97 16.47 0.04
N TYR A 218 0.75 16.48 0.57
CA TYR A 218 0.33 15.61 1.68
C TYR A 218 0.48 14.12 1.37
N MET A 219 0.19 13.69 0.14
CA MET A 219 0.25 12.28 -0.25
C MET A 219 1.67 11.79 -0.57
N ILE A 220 2.63 12.69 -0.88
CA ILE A 220 4.00 12.31 -1.22
C ILE A 220 4.68 11.44 -0.15
N PRO A 221 4.68 11.80 1.15
CA PRO A 221 5.32 11.00 2.18
C PRO A 221 4.69 9.61 2.35
N VAL A 222 3.38 9.51 2.16
CA VAL A 222 2.64 8.25 2.28
C VAL A 222 3.11 7.24 1.23
N ALA A 223 3.45 7.71 0.03
CA ALA A 223 3.90 6.86 -1.07
C ALA A 223 5.18 6.07 -0.80
N VAL A 224 5.97 6.47 0.21
CA VAL A 224 7.19 5.74 0.61
C VAL A 224 6.85 4.32 1.08
N ALA A 225 5.74 4.14 1.79
CA ALA A 225 5.32 2.83 2.30
C ALA A 225 5.01 1.83 1.15
N PRO A 226 4.12 2.13 0.18
CA PRO A 226 3.87 1.21 -0.93
C PRO A 226 5.06 1.09 -1.91
N VAL A 227 5.95 2.08 -2.00
CA VAL A 227 7.23 1.90 -2.73
C VAL A 227 8.06 0.78 -2.10
N ILE A 228 8.13 0.75 -0.77
CA ILE A 228 8.82 -0.32 -0.03
C ILE A 228 8.14 -1.67 -0.26
N GLU A 229 6.81 -1.72 -0.17
CA GLU A 229 5.98 -2.89 -0.42
C GLU A 229 6.22 -3.44 -1.84
N HIS A 230 6.16 -2.56 -2.87
CA HIS A 230 6.44 -2.91 -4.25
C HIS A 230 7.80 -3.60 -4.45
N ILE A 231 8.84 -3.08 -3.80
CA ILE A 231 10.19 -3.68 -3.88
C ILE A 231 10.15 -5.12 -3.33
N GLY A 232 9.53 -5.31 -2.18
CA GLY A 232 9.35 -6.61 -1.55
C GLY A 232 8.60 -7.59 -2.46
N ASP A 233 7.48 -7.16 -3.03
CA ASP A 233 6.64 -7.97 -3.91
C ASP A 233 7.36 -8.39 -5.19
N VAL A 234 8.18 -7.52 -5.78
CA VAL A 234 8.97 -7.88 -6.97
C VAL A 234 10.02 -8.96 -6.63
N TYR A 235 10.60 -8.95 -5.44
CA TYR A 235 11.47 -10.04 -5.00
C TYR A 235 10.70 -11.34 -4.80
N VAL A 236 9.53 -11.28 -4.16
CA VAL A 236 8.70 -12.47 -3.92
C VAL A 236 8.21 -13.08 -5.23
N VAL A 237 7.69 -12.28 -6.16
CA VAL A 237 7.23 -12.80 -7.46
C VAL A 237 8.38 -13.33 -8.30
N SER A 238 9.58 -12.75 -8.18
CA SER A 238 10.79 -13.26 -8.82
C SER A 238 11.14 -14.67 -8.33
N ALA A 239 11.09 -14.87 -7.03
CA ALA A 239 11.33 -16.18 -6.41
C ALA A 239 10.25 -17.21 -6.81
N VAL A 240 8.96 -16.82 -6.81
CA VAL A 240 7.84 -17.69 -7.17
C VAL A 240 7.87 -18.08 -8.65
N ALA A 241 8.27 -17.15 -9.53
CA ALA A 241 8.34 -17.38 -10.96
C ALA A 241 9.66 -18.02 -11.42
N ASP A 242 10.63 -18.19 -10.51
CA ASP A 242 12.00 -18.64 -10.82
C ASP A 242 12.66 -17.77 -11.91
N LYS A 243 12.50 -16.43 -11.78
CA LYS A 243 13.01 -15.43 -12.72
C LYS A 243 13.45 -14.18 -11.96
N ASP A 244 14.53 -13.55 -12.37
CA ASP A 244 15.03 -12.32 -11.78
C ASP A 244 14.39 -11.08 -12.44
N PHE A 245 13.20 -10.69 -11.96
CA PHE A 245 12.52 -9.49 -12.46
C PHE A 245 13.14 -8.18 -11.95
N VAL A 246 13.96 -8.25 -10.91
CA VAL A 246 14.74 -7.10 -10.43
C VAL A 246 15.80 -6.71 -11.47
N LYS A 247 16.36 -7.70 -12.18
CA LYS A 247 17.34 -7.49 -13.24
C LYS A 247 16.67 -7.27 -14.60
N GLU A 248 15.68 -8.09 -14.94
CA GLU A 248 14.98 -8.02 -16.23
C GLU A 248 13.46 -8.23 -16.06
N PRO A 249 12.64 -7.24 -16.37
CA PRO A 249 12.86 -5.99 -17.10
C PRO A 249 13.57 -4.88 -16.30
N GLY A 250 13.85 -5.13 -15.04
CA GLY A 250 14.51 -4.23 -14.11
C GLY A 250 13.50 -3.53 -13.16
N LEU A 251 13.88 -3.43 -11.89
CA LEU A 251 13.03 -2.84 -10.84
C LEU A 251 12.62 -1.39 -11.14
N HIS A 252 13.45 -0.62 -11.86
CA HIS A 252 13.08 0.72 -12.32
C HIS A 252 11.86 0.72 -13.24
N ARG A 253 11.66 -0.33 -14.05
CA ARG A 253 10.49 -0.44 -14.94
C ARG A 253 9.25 -0.87 -14.17
N THR A 254 9.37 -1.80 -13.22
CA THR A 254 8.23 -2.18 -12.40
C THR A 254 7.76 -1.01 -11.57
N MET A 255 8.68 -0.23 -10.98
CA MET A 255 8.40 0.99 -10.25
C MET A 255 7.74 2.07 -11.15
N LEU A 256 8.23 2.26 -12.38
CA LEU A 256 7.62 3.17 -13.34
C LEU A 256 6.20 2.73 -13.72
N GLY A 257 5.99 1.42 -13.90
CA GLY A 257 4.69 0.85 -14.21
C GLY A 257 3.66 1.10 -13.12
N ASP A 258 4.04 0.92 -11.86
CA ASP A 258 3.20 1.21 -10.69
C ASP A 258 2.86 2.70 -10.60
N GLY A 259 3.86 3.58 -10.80
CA GLY A 259 3.63 5.02 -10.81
C GLY A 259 2.67 5.48 -11.90
N LEU A 260 2.81 4.96 -13.12
CA LEU A 260 1.88 5.26 -14.22
C LEU A 260 0.48 4.69 -13.96
N ALA A 261 0.38 3.54 -13.32
CA ALA A 261 -0.89 2.95 -12.91
C ALA A 261 -1.58 3.80 -11.81
N CYS A 262 -0.83 4.30 -10.83
CA CYS A 262 -1.34 5.23 -9.82
C CYS A 262 -1.81 6.56 -10.46
N LEU A 263 -1.05 7.09 -11.41
CA LEU A 263 -1.46 8.30 -12.15
C LEU A 263 -2.76 8.08 -12.91
N ALA A 264 -2.90 6.95 -13.61
CA ALA A 264 -4.13 6.59 -14.29
C ALA A 264 -5.29 6.41 -13.30
N ALA A 265 -5.05 5.76 -12.14
CA ALA A 265 -6.07 5.63 -11.09
C ALA A 265 -6.56 7.00 -10.59
N ALA A 266 -5.64 7.93 -10.30
CA ALA A 266 -5.97 9.30 -9.93
C ALA A 266 -6.85 10.00 -10.99
N PHE A 267 -6.48 9.83 -12.25
CA PHE A 267 -7.18 10.43 -13.40
C PHE A 267 -8.60 9.90 -13.56
N PHE A 268 -8.78 8.60 -13.36
CA PHE A 268 -10.09 7.96 -13.45
C PHE A 268 -10.88 7.96 -12.13
N GLY A 269 -10.41 8.66 -11.10
CA GLY A 269 -11.11 8.80 -9.82
C GLY A 269 -11.05 7.56 -8.93
N GLY A 270 -10.09 6.66 -9.15
CA GLY A 270 -9.86 5.48 -8.32
C GLY A 270 -8.82 5.71 -7.22
N PRO A 271 -8.73 4.80 -6.25
CA PRO A 271 -7.67 4.82 -5.25
C PRO A 271 -6.30 4.50 -5.88
N PRO A 272 -5.18 4.91 -5.24
CA PRO A 272 -3.85 4.50 -5.67
C PRO A 272 -3.76 2.98 -5.73
N VAL A 273 -3.10 2.47 -6.75
CA VAL A 273 -2.89 1.03 -6.91
C VAL A 273 -1.48 0.62 -6.46
N THR A 274 -1.32 -0.63 -6.08
CA THR A 274 -0.04 -1.24 -5.71
C THR A 274 -0.02 -2.71 -6.10
N THR A 275 1.14 -3.34 -6.03
CA THR A 275 1.31 -4.77 -6.27
C THR A 275 0.59 -5.62 -5.22
N TYR A 276 -0.03 -6.74 -5.64
CA TYR A 276 -0.78 -7.62 -4.76
C TYR A 276 -0.05 -8.93 -4.47
N SER A 277 0.44 -9.05 -3.23
CA SER A 277 1.09 -10.26 -2.70
C SER A 277 0.14 -11.46 -2.66
N GLU A 278 -1.17 -11.23 -2.46
CA GLU A 278 -2.19 -12.29 -2.43
C GLU A 278 -2.23 -13.06 -3.75
N VAL A 279 -2.14 -12.35 -4.88
CA VAL A 279 -2.10 -12.97 -6.20
C VAL A 279 -0.79 -13.74 -6.40
N THR A 280 0.33 -13.21 -5.88
CA THR A 280 1.62 -13.91 -5.89
C THR A 280 1.56 -15.19 -5.05
N GLY A 281 0.90 -15.15 -3.89
CA GLY A 281 0.62 -16.34 -3.07
C GLY A 281 -0.22 -17.38 -3.81
N ALA A 282 -1.26 -16.95 -4.54
CA ALA A 282 -2.06 -17.82 -5.38
C ALA A 282 -1.24 -18.45 -6.51
N MET A 283 -0.31 -17.71 -7.14
CA MET A 283 0.63 -18.25 -8.12
C MET A 283 1.54 -19.32 -7.51
N GLN A 284 1.99 -19.12 -6.28
CA GLN A 284 2.81 -20.11 -5.57
C GLN A 284 2.06 -21.44 -5.35
N ILE A 285 0.77 -21.35 -4.99
CA ILE A 285 -0.07 -22.54 -4.75
C ILE A 285 -0.45 -23.24 -6.06
N THR A 286 -0.88 -22.48 -7.06
CA THR A 286 -1.35 -23.00 -8.35
C THR A 286 -0.22 -23.40 -9.29
N LYS A 287 1.02 -22.95 -9.02
CA LYS A 287 2.21 -23.07 -9.89
C LYS A 287 2.01 -22.40 -11.26
N VAL A 288 1.11 -21.45 -11.36
CA VAL A 288 0.80 -20.71 -12.60
C VAL A 288 1.37 -19.30 -12.50
N THR A 289 2.48 -19.06 -13.19
CA THR A 289 3.20 -17.77 -13.18
C THR A 289 3.20 -17.06 -14.55
N HIS A 290 2.28 -17.46 -15.45
CA HIS A 290 2.27 -16.93 -16.81
C HIS A 290 1.61 -15.54 -16.87
N PRO A 291 2.28 -14.49 -17.40
CA PRO A 291 1.75 -13.12 -17.40
C PRO A 291 0.40 -12.94 -18.13
N GLN A 292 0.07 -13.80 -19.11
CA GLN A 292 -1.23 -13.78 -19.77
C GLN A 292 -2.39 -14.03 -18.81
N VAL A 293 -2.19 -14.85 -17.78
CA VAL A 293 -3.22 -15.16 -16.77
C VAL A 293 -3.57 -13.90 -15.99
N ILE A 294 -2.57 -13.09 -15.63
CA ILE A 294 -2.76 -11.82 -14.96
C ILE A 294 -3.48 -10.81 -15.87
N ARG A 295 -3.16 -10.77 -17.17
CA ARG A 295 -3.88 -9.91 -18.12
C ARG A 295 -5.35 -10.32 -18.26
N ILE A 296 -5.67 -11.60 -18.16
CA ILE A 296 -7.05 -12.08 -18.14
C ILE A 296 -7.74 -11.63 -16.85
N ALA A 297 -7.07 -11.72 -15.70
CA ALA A 297 -7.59 -11.18 -14.44
C ALA A 297 -7.89 -9.68 -14.55
N ALA A 298 -6.96 -8.90 -15.13
CA ALA A 298 -7.14 -7.47 -15.36
C ALA A 298 -8.32 -7.16 -16.30
N LEU A 299 -8.46 -7.90 -17.39
CA LEU A 299 -9.60 -7.77 -18.29
C LEU A 299 -10.92 -8.09 -17.58
N THR A 300 -10.94 -9.15 -16.78
CA THR A 300 -12.12 -9.54 -16.00
C THR A 300 -12.49 -8.45 -14.99
N ALA A 301 -11.51 -7.78 -14.36
CA ALA A 301 -11.76 -6.64 -13.48
C ALA A 301 -12.46 -5.48 -14.22
N ILE A 302 -11.99 -5.16 -15.44
CA ILE A 302 -12.63 -4.14 -16.28
C ILE A 302 -14.05 -4.55 -16.66
N VAL A 303 -14.27 -5.82 -17.03
CA VAL A 303 -15.61 -6.31 -17.34
C VAL A 303 -16.53 -6.23 -16.12
N PHE A 304 -16.04 -6.59 -14.93
CA PHE A 304 -16.83 -6.50 -13.70
C PHE A 304 -17.15 -5.05 -13.32
N SER A 305 -16.28 -4.10 -13.66
CA SER A 305 -16.48 -2.68 -13.36
C SER A 305 -17.67 -2.06 -14.11
N VAL A 306 -18.09 -2.65 -15.23
CA VAL A 306 -19.26 -2.15 -16.00
C VAL A 306 -20.56 -2.85 -15.65
N ILE A 307 -20.54 -3.79 -14.69
CA ILE A 307 -21.74 -4.46 -14.18
C ILE A 307 -22.31 -3.62 -13.03
N GLY A 308 -23.26 -2.72 -13.32
CA GLY A 308 -23.82 -1.80 -12.34
C GLY A 308 -24.51 -2.51 -11.16
N LYS A 309 -25.21 -3.62 -11.40
CA LYS A 309 -25.79 -4.47 -10.35
C LYS A 309 -24.74 -4.99 -9.37
N LEU A 310 -23.54 -5.35 -9.86
CA LEU A 310 -22.45 -5.82 -9.02
C LEU A 310 -21.92 -4.68 -8.12
N SER A 311 -21.71 -3.47 -8.68
CA SER A 311 -21.29 -2.32 -7.89
C SER A 311 -22.32 -1.99 -6.79
N ALA A 312 -23.61 -1.95 -7.13
CA ALA A 312 -24.68 -1.71 -6.17
C ALA A 312 -24.71 -2.79 -5.07
N LEU A 313 -24.52 -4.07 -5.43
CA LEU A 313 -24.45 -5.19 -4.48
C LEU A 313 -23.28 -5.03 -3.52
N LEU A 314 -22.10 -4.64 -4.02
CA LEU A 314 -20.91 -4.39 -3.18
C LEU A 314 -21.13 -3.24 -2.20
N GLN A 315 -21.82 -2.18 -2.62
CA GLN A 315 -22.15 -1.04 -1.78
C GLN A 315 -23.25 -1.34 -0.75
N SER A 316 -24.01 -2.43 -0.91
CA SER A 316 -25.03 -2.87 0.05
C SER A 316 -24.48 -3.80 1.14
N ILE A 317 -23.18 -4.13 1.12
CA ILE A 317 -22.54 -4.97 2.14
C ILE A 317 -22.51 -4.21 3.47
N PRO A 318 -23.09 -4.76 4.57
CA PRO A 318 -23.04 -4.11 5.87
C PRO A 318 -21.62 -3.91 6.39
N GLN A 319 -21.36 -2.78 7.05
CA GLN A 319 -20.04 -2.44 7.57
C GLN A 319 -19.50 -3.49 8.55
N ALA A 320 -20.39 -4.11 9.36
CA ALA A 320 -20.00 -5.16 10.29
C ALA A 320 -19.39 -6.39 9.59
N VAL A 321 -19.94 -6.78 8.42
CA VAL A 321 -19.37 -7.88 7.60
C VAL A 321 -17.97 -7.53 7.12
N LEU A 322 -17.80 -6.31 6.61
CA LEU A 322 -16.48 -5.81 6.18
C LEU A 322 -15.51 -5.71 7.37
N GLY A 323 -15.98 -5.22 8.52
CA GLY A 323 -15.20 -5.14 9.76
C GLY A 323 -14.61 -6.48 10.18
N GLY A 324 -15.41 -7.54 10.15
CA GLY A 324 -14.96 -8.90 10.45
C GLY A 324 -13.84 -9.39 9.52
N ILE A 325 -13.98 -9.16 8.23
CA ILE A 325 -12.94 -9.48 7.24
C ILE A 325 -11.67 -8.65 7.46
N MET A 326 -11.83 -7.35 7.78
CA MET A 326 -10.70 -6.45 8.01
C MET A 326 -9.86 -6.85 9.21
N LEU A 327 -10.46 -7.40 10.27
CA LEU A 327 -9.72 -7.93 11.42
C LEU A 327 -8.70 -8.99 10.98
N LEU A 328 -9.09 -9.90 10.10
CA LEU A 328 -8.19 -10.92 9.56
C LEU A 328 -7.15 -10.29 8.61
N LEU A 329 -7.59 -9.45 7.69
CA LEU A 329 -6.76 -8.90 6.62
C LEU A 329 -5.64 -8.02 7.18
N PHE A 330 -5.97 -7.07 8.07
CA PHE A 330 -4.96 -6.18 8.66
C PHE A 330 -3.99 -6.95 9.58
N GLY A 331 -4.49 -7.97 10.30
CA GLY A 331 -3.63 -8.87 11.06
C GLY A 331 -2.65 -9.65 10.17
N THR A 332 -3.12 -10.15 9.02
CA THR A 332 -2.24 -10.86 8.08
C THR A 332 -1.21 -9.94 7.45
N ILE A 333 -1.56 -8.70 7.07
CA ILE A 333 -0.61 -7.70 6.56
C ILE A 333 0.46 -7.42 7.62
N ALA A 334 0.08 -7.16 8.86
CA ALA A 334 1.04 -6.95 9.95
C ALA A 334 1.96 -8.17 10.14
N SER A 335 1.42 -9.38 10.03
CA SER A 335 2.19 -10.62 10.14
C SER A 335 3.22 -10.78 9.02
N VAL A 336 2.93 -10.31 7.80
CA VAL A 336 3.90 -10.28 6.69
C VAL A 336 5.11 -9.39 7.04
N GLY A 337 4.87 -8.24 7.68
CA GLY A 337 5.97 -7.39 8.16
C GLY A 337 6.84 -8.06 9.21
N VAL A 338 6.22 -8.78 10.17
CA VAL A 338 6.96 -9.60 11.15
C VAL A 338 7.76 -10.71 10.45
N GLN A 339 7.13 -11.40 9.50
CA GLN A 339 7.78 -12.45 8.72
C GLN A 339 9.00 -11.92 7.94
N ASN A 340 8.91 -10.70 7.40
CA ASN A 340 10.03 -10.04 6.72
C ASN A 340 11.23 -9.87 7.65
N LEU A 341 11.03 -9.40 8.89
CA LEU A 341 12.10 -9.27 9.89
C LEU A 341 12.76 -10.61 10.22
N ILE A 342 11.95 -11.67 10.37
CA ILE A 342 12.42 -13.02 10.71
C ILE A 342 13.20 -13.63 9.53
N GLN A 343 12.68 -13.58 8.32
CA GLN A 343 13.30 -14.17 7.13
C GLN A 343 14.66 -13.55 6.81
N HIS A 344 14.80 -12.25 7.02
CA HIS A 344 16.06 -11.55 6.83
C HIS A 344 16.93 -11.54 8.09
N LYS A 345 16.57 -12.32 9.12
CA LYS A 345 17.33 -12.49 10.35
C LYS A 345 17.72 -11.16 11.01
N VAL A 346 16.81 -10.18 11.00
CA VAL A 346 17.07 -8.87 11.62
C VAL A 346 17.32 -9.06 13.10
N ASN A 347 18.54 -8.74 13.56
CA ASN A 347 18.93 -8.89 14.96
C ASN A 347 18.35 -7.72 15.79
N LEU A 348 17.27 -7.98 16.52
CA LEU A 348 16.64 -6.99 17.40
C LEU A 348 17.35 -6.85 18.77
N ASN A 349 18.38 -7.65 19.08
CA ASN A 349 19.25 -7.39 20.22
C ASN A 349 20.25 -6.24 19.94
N ASN A 350 20.43 -5.88 18.68
CA ASN A 350 21.20 -4.73 18.29
C ASN A 350 20.41 -3.44 18.62
N GLN A 351 21.04 -2.55 19.43
CA GLN A 351 20.41 -1.29 19.87
C GLN A 351 19.98 -0.40 18.70
N ARG A 352 20.75 -0.37 17.61
CA ARG A 352 20.40 0.38 16.41
C ARG A 352 19.10 -0.11 15.80
N ASN A 353 18.98 -1.42 15.60
CA ASN A 353 17.83 -2.02 14.96
C ASN A 353 16.57 -1.87 15.81
N ILE A 354 16.68 -2.07 17.14
CA ILE A 354 15.54 -1.90 18.04
C ILE A 354 15.06 -0.44 18.07
N ILE A 355 15.97 0.55 18.01
CA ILE A 355 15.59 1.97 17.93
C ILE A 355 14.82 2.25 16.64
N ILE A 356 15.31 1.79 15.48
CA ILE A 356 14.63 1.99 14.19
C ILE A 356 13.23 1.39 14.25
N VAL A 357 13.10 0.13 14.67
CA VAL A 357 11.82 -0.58 14.73
C VAL A 357 10.87 0.10 15.72
N SER A 358 11.32 0.37 16.94
CA SER A 358 10.48 0.94 18.00
C SER A 358 9.97 2.32 17.65
N VAL A 359 10.84 3.23 17.20
CA VAL A 359 10.44 4.60 16.85
C VAL A 359 9.49 4.60 15.66
N THR A 360 9.79 3.80 14.63
CA THR A 360 8.93 3.67 13.44
C THR A 360 7.52 3.19 13.84
N LEU A 361 7.42 2.12 14.61
CA LEU A 361 6.13 1.57 15.05
C LEU A 361 5.37 2.53 15.97
N THR A 362 6.05 3.13 16.94
CA THR A 362 5.39 4.01 17.93
C THR A 362 4.84 5.28 17.28
N LEU A 363 5.59 5.91 16.38
CA LEU A 363 5.11 7.11 15.66
C LEU A 363 3.90 6.79 14.78
N GLY A 364 3.91 5.64 14.10
CA GLY A 364 2.83 5.28 13.19
C GLY A 364 1.56 4.84 13.90
N ILE A 365 1.67 3.94 14.88
CA ILE A 365 0.51 3.44 15.65
C ILE A 365 -0.05 4.57 16.53
N GLY A 366 0.83 5.40 17.11
CA GLY A 366 0.45 6.53 17.94
C GLY A 366 -0.21 7.67 17.17
N GLY A 367 -0.27 7.59 15.84
CA GLY A 367 -0.88 8.63 15.01
C GLY A 367 -0.16 9.98 15.11
N ALA A 368 1.16 9.97 15.28
CA ALA A 368 1.95 11.19 15.38
C ALA A 368 1.72 12.07 14.15
N MET A 369 1.41 13.34 14.41
CA MET A 369 1.26 14.36 13.37
C MET A 369 2.36 15.41 13.56
N LEU A 370 3.08 15.69 12.51
CA LEU A 370 4.03 16.80 12.48
C LEU A 370 3.54 17.86 11.50
N ASP A 371 3.40 19.08 11.99
CA ASP A 371 3.19 20.25 11.15
C ASP A 371 4.55 20.72 10.61
N PHE A 372 4.80 20.47 9.33
CA PHE A 372 5.99 21.00 8.65
C PHE A 372 5.69 22.41 8.12
N SER A 373 5.96 23.42 8.91
CA SER A 373 6.19 24.76 8.36
C SER A 373 7.47 24.73 7.52
N LEU A 374 7.64 25.66 6.58
CA LEU A 374 8.89 25.79 5.82
C LEU A 374 10.11 25.83 6.75
N ARG A 375 9.97 26.43 7.93
CA ARG A 375 10.95 26.42 9.02
C ARG A 375 11.26 24.99 9.49
N GLY A 376 10.22 24.22 9.81
CA GLY A 376 10.37 22.83 10.30
C GLY A 376 11.05 21.93 9.29
N VAL A 377 10.75 22.09 7.99
CA VAL A 377 11.43 21.36 6.90
C VAL A 377 12.91 21.73 6.83
N ILE A 378 13.24 23.03 6.84
CA ILE A 378 14.63 23.49 6.79
C ILE A 378 15.41 23.01 8.03
N ILE A 379 14.82 23.13 9.22
CA ILE A 379 15.39 22.66 10.48
C ILE A 379 15.62 21.14 10.43
N GLY A 380 14.62 20.39 9.98
CA GLY A 380 14.71 18.94 9.84
C GLY A 380 15.82 18.50 8.89
N ILE A 381 15.91 19.10 7.71
CA ILE A 381 16.98 18.84 6.74
C ILE A 381 18.35 19.17 7.33
N LEU A 382 18.47 20.29 8.01
CA LEU A 382 19.72 20.72 8.65
C LEU A 382 20.15 19.74 9.74
N MET A 383 19.23 19.34 10.63
CA MET A 383 19.53 18.39 11.71
C MET A 383 19.93 17.02 11.16
N VAL A 384 19.20 16.50 10.17
CA VAL A 384 19.55 15.23 9.50
C VAL A 384 20.91 15.35 8.82
N SER A 385 21.19 16.45 8.13
CA SER A 385 22.47 16.69 7.48
C SER A 385 23.62 16.73 8.48
N CYS A 386 23.45 17.41 9.63
CA CYS A 386 24.43 17.43 10.72
C CYS A 386 24.69 16.03 11.29
N LEU A 387 23.65 15.24 11.50
CA LEU A 387 23.78 13.87 12.01
C LEU A 387 24.47 12.94 11.01
N VAL A 388 24.09 13.02 9.73
CA VAL A 388 24.73 12.23 8.65
C VAL A 388 26.23 12.61 8.54
N TYR A 389 26.54 13.90 8.61
CA TYR A 389 27.92 14.39 8.56
C TYR A 389 28.71 13.91 9.78
N ALA A 390 28.15 14.03 10.99
CA ALA A 390 28.78 13.55 12.22
C ALA A 390 29.10 12.04 12.17
N ASN A 391 28.17 11.24 11.63
CA ASN A 391 28.35 9.79 11.45
C ASN A 391 29.42 9.46 10.39
N ALA A 392 29.39 10.17 9.25
CA ALA A 392 30.32 9.92 8.13
C ALA A 392 31.78 10.21 8.48
N MET A 393 32.03 11.19 9.34
CA MET A 393 33.38 11.63 9.70
C MET A 393 34.09 10.76 10.74
N LYS A 394 33.40 9.71 11.32
CA LYS A 394 33.95 8.85 12.39
C LYS A 394 34.67 9.64 13.49
N GLN A 395 34.14 10.80 13.85
CA GLN A 395 34.75 11.76 14.79
C GLN A 395 34.57 11.29 16.23
N GLY A 396 35.52 11.68 17.12
CA GLY A 396 35.35 11.43 18.56
C GLY A 396 34.11 12.12 19.14
N LEU A 397 33.60 11.57 20.24
CA LEU A 397 32.33 11.98 20.87
C LEU A 397 32.17 13.51 21.04
N VAL A 398 33.25 14.22 21.42
CA VAL A 398 33.22 15.67 21.63
C VAL A 398 32.90 16.43 20.34
N LYS A 399 33.49 16.02 19.21
CA LYS A 399 33.23 16.67 17.91
C LYS A 399 31.80 16.37 17.40
N VAL A 400 31.31 15.16 17.62
CA VAL A 400 29.91 14.81 17.33
C VAL A 400 28.93 15.68 18.13
N LEU A 401 29.20 15.86 19.43
CA LEU A 401 28.39 16.74 20.28
C LEU A 401 28.45 18.20 19.82
N LEU A 402 29.61 18.71 19.42
CA LEU A 402 29.73 20.07 18.90
C LEU A 402 28.97 20.27 17.58
N ILE A 403 28.96 19.29 16.68
CA ILE A 403 28.23 19.35 15.44
C ILE A 403 26.71 19.36 15.73
N ILE A 404 26.23 18.52 16.66
CA ILE A 404 24.83 18.49 17.06
C ILE A 404 24.43 19.80 17.73
N LEU A 405 25.21 20.31 18.66
CA LEU A 405 24.93 21.58 19.33
C LEU A 405 24.94 22.77 18.34
N GLY A 406 25.90 22.79 17.40
CA GLY A 406 25.92 23.76 16.31
C GLY A 406 24.68 23.67 15.41
N GLY A 407 24.23 22.47 15.09
CA GLY A 407 23.00 22.22 14.36
C GLY A 407 21.76 22.71 15.12
N ILE A 408 21.68 22.46 16.43
CA ILE A 408 20.61 22.96 17.29
C ILE A 408 20.61 24.50 17.35
N ALA A 409 21.79 25.11 17.56
CA ALA A 409 21.92 26.58 17.62
C ALA A 409 21.50 27.23 16.29
N LEU A 410 21.92 26.67 15.16
CA LEU A 410 21.54 27.17 13.84
C LEU A 410 20.05 26.94 13.56
N SER A 411 19.49 25.82 14.00
CA SER A 411 18.06 25.53 13.91
C SER A 411 17.23 26.53 14.72
N THR A 412 17.70 26.86 15.93
CA THR A 412 17.06 27.87 16.80
C THR A 412 17.13 29.25 16.15
N LEU A 413 18.25 29.62 15.58
CA LEU A 413 18.41 30.87 14.85
C LEU A 413 17.46 30.97 13.65
N ILE A 414 17.36 29.90 12.85
CA ILE A 414 16.42 29.79 11.72
C ILE A 414 14.97 29.91 12.20
N PHE A 415 14.65 29.29 13.35
CA PHE A 415 13.32 29.37 13.94
C PHE A 415 12.90 30.80 14.27
N PHE A 416 13.80 31.64 14.73
CA PHE A 416 13.52 33.04 15.05
C PHE A 416 13.60 33.98 13.83
N LEU A 417 14.43 33.68 12.84
CA LEU A 417 14.62 34.55 11.67
C LEU A 417 13.57 34.37 10.59
N LEU A 418 13.04 33.18 10.40
CA LEU A 418 12.03 32.94 9.37
C LEU A 418 10.61 33.30 9.90
N PRO A 419 9.78 34.01 9.12
CA PRO A 419 8.44 34.35 9.52
C PRO A 419 7.60 33.11 9.79
N GLY A 420 6.93 33.05 10.95
CA GLY A 420 5.98 32.01 11.30
C GLY A 420 4.66 32.24 10.58
N GLY A 421 4.52 31.67 9.42
CA GLY A 421 3.21 31.50 8.82
C GLY A 421 2.65 30.14 9.29
N GLU A 422 1.43 30.10 9.77
CA GLU A 422 0.63 28.87 9.78
C GLU A 422 0.38 28.47 8.33
N SER A 423 1.40 27.85 7.71
CA SER A 423 1.15 27.20 6.44
C SER A 423 0.53 25.84 6.80
N GLU A 424 -0.78 25.70 6.63
CA GLU A 424 -1.49 24.42 6.56
C GLU A 424 -0.89 23.46 5.51
N LEU A 425 0.28 23.79 4.97
CA LEU A 425 0.86 23.21 3.78
C LEU A 425 1.39 21.81 4.00
N THR A 426 1.65 21.36 5.23
CA THR A 426 2.38 20.11 5.40
C THR A 426 2.11 19.47 6.76
N LYS A 427 0.92 18.97 6.96
CA LYS A 427 0.70 17.97 8.00
C LYS A 427 1.16 16.62 7.47
N MET A 428 2.18 16.04 8.09
CA MET A 428 2.60 14.68 7.81
C MET A 428 2.17 13.81 8.97
N SER A 429 1.37 12.79 8.71
CA SER A 429 0.81 11.94 9.76
C SER A 429 1.09 10.45 9.50
N GLY A 430 0.97 9.66 10.55
CA GLY A 430 0.85 8.22 10.50
C GLY A 430 1.96 7.49 9.75
N ILE A 431 1.57 6.65 8.80
CA ILE A 431 2.45 5.73 8.07
C ILE A 431 3.55 6.46 7.29
N GLY A 432 3.21 7.59 6.63
CA GLY A 432 4.18 8.35 5.83
C GLY A 432 5.31 8.92 6.68
N LEU A 433 4.97 9.57 7.80
CA LEU A 433 5.94 10.08 8.77
C LEU A 433 6.86 8.97 9.29
N SER A 434 6.27 7.84 9.66
CA SER A 434 6.99 6.70 10.23
C SER A 434 7.93 6.05 9.23
N ALA A 435 7.49 5.88 7.98
CA ALA A 435 8.33 5.32 6.91
C ALA A 435 9.56 6.21 6.66
N ILE A 436 9.37 7.53 6.56
CA ILE A 436 10.48 8.46 6.40
C ILE A 436 11.39 8.45 7.63
N THR A 437 10.83 8.44 8.84
CA THR A 437 11.62 8.37 10.07
C THR A 437 12.46 7.10 10.13
N GLY A 438 11.90 5.94 9.76
CA GLY A 438 12.65 4.69 9.67
C GLY A 438 13.84 4.77 8.72
N VAL A 439 13.63 5.35 7.53
CA VAL A 439 14.70 5.58 6.54
C VAL A 439 15.77 6.54 7.10
N VAL A 440 15.35 7.65 7.69
CA VAL A 440 16.28 8.65 8.27
C VAL A 440 17.10 8.03 9.40
N LEU A 441 16.46 7.33 10.33
CA LEU A 441 17.17 6.64 11.42
C LEU A 441 18.16 5.61 10.88
N ASN A 442 17.78 4.86 9.84
CA ASN A 442 18.69 3.90 9.21
C ASN A 442 19.92 4.57 8.58
N LEU A 443 19.78 5.77 8.04
CA LEU A 443 20.91 6.53 7.44
C LEU A 443 21.80 7.20 8.49
N VAL A 444 21.22 7.63 9.61
CA VAL A 444 21.88 8.45 10.63
C VAL A 444 22.55 7.59 11.70
N LEU A 445 21.90 6.51 12.13
CA LEU A 445 22.44 5.68 13.19
C LEU A 445 23.68 4.88 12.73
N PRO A 446 24.76 4.87 13.51
CA PRO A 446 26.01 4.20 13.13
C PRO A 446 25.81 2.68 13.02
N LYS A 447 26.36 2.08 11.96
CA LYS A 447 26.50 0.62 11.84
C LYS A 447 27.69 0.18 12.69
N ARG A 448 27.55 -0.86 13.51
CA ARG A 448 28.69 -1.50 14.18
C ARG A 448 29.42 -2.41 13.18
N ALA A 449 30.72 -2.60 13.39
CA ALA A 449 31.59 -3.37 12.48
C ALA A 449 31.14 -4.82 12.22
N GLU A 450 30.32 -5.41 13.11
CA GLU A 450 29.76 -6.75 12.95
C GLU A 450 28.65 -6.85 11.87
N GLU A 451 28.18 -5.72 11.33
CA GLU A 451 27.15 -5.67 10.27
C GLU A 451 27.75 -5.51 8.85
N GLU A 452 29.07 -5.32 8.73
CA GLU A 452 29.75 -5.19 7.42
C GLU A 452 30.07 -6.54 6.77
N ASP A 453 30.02 -7.65 7.55
CA ASP A 453 30.43 -8.99 7.12
C ASP A 453 29.23 -9.99 6.97
N ALA A 454 27.98 -9.56 7.11
CA ALA A 454 26.78 -10.37 6.98
C ALA A 454 25.89 -9.91 5.80
#